data_33122b1cab2121f88595d2d89c9057f2
#
_entry.id   33122b1cab2121f88595d2d89c9057f2
#
_cell.length_a   1.000
_cell.length_b   1.000
_cell.length_c   1.000
_cell.angle_alpha   90.00
_cell.angle_beta   90.00
_cell.angle_gamma   90.00
#
_symmetry.space_group_name_H-M   'P 1'
#
loop_
_entity.id
_entity.type
_entity.pdbx_description
1 polymer ?
#
loop_
_entity_poly.entity_id
_entity_poly.type
_entity_poly.pdbx_seq_one_letter_code
_entity_poly.pdbx_strand_id
1 'polypeptide(L)'
;MQSNSSTSIGTRLLQRKGKAKAKRRPWFAADEHVFPKLAAEALKIVRAGGRVGVGGHGQLQGIQVHWELWGLVMGGFTPLEALRAGTLHGAQAIGYAQDLGSIEAGKLADLVVLDRNPLENIRNSTSIRFVVKNGEVFDGETLDRVAPVKSPRGKQWWWDAAPPSAPVGP
;
A
#
# COMPACT_ATOMS: atom_id res chain seq x y z
N MET A 1 -58.16 14.42 49.51
CA MET A 1 -57.42 13.14 49.34
C MET A 1 -56.63 13.20 48.04
N GLN A 2 -55.31 13.28 48.19
CA GLN A 2 -54.37 13.44 47.08
C GLN A 2 -54.02 12.08 46.52
N SER A 3 -53.96 11.92 45.21
CA SER A 3 -53.33 10.80 44.57
C SER A 3 -52.44 11.22 43.42
N ASN A 4 -51.23 11.03 43.65
CA ASN A 4 -49.98 11.06 42.92
C ASN A 4 -50.00 11.07 41.39
N SER A 5 -49.45 12.13 40.85
CA SER A 5 -48.93 12.23 39.46
C SER A 5 -47.41 12.05 39.46
N SER A 6 -46.91 10.81 39.42
CA SER A 6 -45.47 10.53 39.34
C SER A 6 -45.05 9.50 38.32
N THR A 7 -45.84 9.31 37.23
CA THR A 7 -45.56 8.23 36.27
C THR A 7 -45.25 8.71 34.84
N SER A 8 -45.06 9.99 34.58
CA SER A 8 -44.92 10.47 33.19
C SER A 8 -43.51 10.87 32.75
N ILE A 9 -42.53 10.93 33.66
CA ILE A 9 -41.15 11.36 33.34
C ILE A 9 -40.23 10.21 33.01
N GLY A 10 -40.52 9.01 33.61
CA GLY A 10 -39.69 7.82 33.37
C GLY A 10 -39.81 7.23 31.97
N THR A 11 -40.96 7.34 31.35
CA THR A 11 -41.27 6.72 30.05
C THR A 11 -40.67 7.48 28.85
N ARG A 12 -40.42 8.80 28.99
CA ARG A 12 -39.82 9.57 27.90
C ARG A 12 -38.31 9.45 27.80
N LEU A 13 -37.61 8.98 28.83
CA LEU A 13 -36.16 8.78 28.81
C LEU A 13 -35.74 7.43 28.21
N LEU A 14 -36.65 6.44 28.20
CA LEU A 14 -36.38 5.13 27.63
C LEU A 14 -36.60 5.03 26.12
N GLN A 15 -37.34 5.94 25.52
CA GLN A 15 -37.57 5.98 24.06
C GLN A 15 -36.44 6.66 23.26
N ARG A 16 -35.40 7.18 23.90
CA ARG A 16 -34.22 7.73 23.21
C ARG A 16 -33.10 6.73 22.93
N LYS A 17 -33.23 5.47 23.32
CA LYS A 17 -32.23 4.41 23.06
C LYS A 17 -32.53 3.59 21.81
N GLY A 18 -32.80 4.23 20.68
CA GLY A 18 -33.09 3.49 19.47
C GLY A 18 -32.87 4.21 18.15
N LYS A 19 -32.23 5.36 18.14
CA LYS A 19 -31.71 5.90 16.87
C LYS A 19 -30.44 5.13 16.54
N ALA A 20 -30.56 4.06 15.74
CA ALA A 20 -29.42 3.46 15.07
C ALA A 20 -28.55 4.58 14.55
N LYS A 21 -27.25 4.60 14.95
CA LYS A 21 -26.27 5.48 14.35
C LYS A 21 -26.40 5.30 12.85
N ALA A 22 -26.95 6.29 12.15
CA ALA A 22 -26.92 6.29 10.71
C ALA A 22 -25.49 6.05 10.31
N LYS A 23 -25.20 4.92 9.62
CA LYS A 23 -23.87 4.65 9.08
C LYS A 23 -23.52 5.90 8.29
N ARG A 24 -22.50 6.64 8.72
CA ARG A 24 -21.98 7.77 7.95
C ARG A 24 -21.71 7.22 6.57
N ARG A 25 -22.41 7.71 5.57
CA ARG A 25 -22.08 7.40 4.19
C ARG A 25 -20.61 7.81 4.00
N PRO A 26 -19.77 6.94 3.45
CA PRO A 26 -18.43 7.34 3.07
C PRO A 26 -18.54 8.54 2.11
N TRP A 27 -17.55 9.41 2.11
CA TRP A 27 -17.51 10.59 1.23
C TRP A 27 -17.73 10.23 -0.25
N PHE A 28 -17.24 9.06 -0.67
CA PHE A 28 -17.45 8.50 -1.99
C PHE A 28 -18.31 7.25 -1.90
N ALA A 29 -19.21 7.06 -2.84
CA ALA A 29 -19.89 5.77 -3.04
C ALA A 29 -18.88 4.77 -3.65
N ALA A 30 -19.10 3.46 -3.42
CA ALA A 30 -18.17 2.43 -3.89
C ALA A 30 -18.01 2.42 -5.42
N ASP A 31 -19.03 2.83 -6.14
CA ASP A 31 -19.08 2.93 -7.61
C ASP A 31 -18.39 4.19 -8.16
N GLU A 32 -18.10 5.17 -7.30
CA GLU A 32 -17.35 6.37 -7.65
C GLU A 32 -15.83 6.15 -7.64
N HIS A 33 -15.34 5.04 -7.08
CA HIS A 33 -13.92 4.70 -7.13
C HIS A 33 -13.48 4.33 -8.54
N VAL A 34 -12.72 5.22 -9.16
CA VAL A 34 -12.27 5.07 -10.56
C VAL A 34 -11.17 4.02 -10.67
N PHE A 35 -10.29 3.91 -9.67
CA PHE A 35 -9.08 3.08 -9.77
C PHE A 35 -9.36 1.60 -10.04
N PRO A 36 -10.30 0.92 -9.34
CA PRO A 36 -10.62 -0.46 -9.66
C PRO A 36 -11.16 -0.65 -11.08
N LYS A 37 -11.90 0.34 -11.61
CA LYS A 37 -12.42 0.32 -12.97
C LYS A 37 -11.29 0.40 -13.99
N LEU A 38 -10.35 1.34 -13.81
CA LEU A 38 -9.16 1.47 -14.66
C LEU A 38 -8.30 0.20 -14.62
N ALA A 39 -8.09 -0.37 -13.43
CA ALA A 39 -7.35 -1.61 -13.28
C ALA A 39 -8.04 -2.80 -13.96
N ALA A 40 -9.38 -2.85 -13.94
CA ALA A 40 -10.14 -3.88 -14.66
C ALA A 40 -9.99 -3.73 -16.19
N GLU A 41 -9.92 -2.51 -16.72
CA GLU A 41 -9.62 -2.30 -18.15
C GLU A 41 -8.17 -2.71 -18.48
N ALA A 42 -7.21 -2.37 -17.62
CA ALA A 42 -5.82 -2.81 -17.76
C ALA A 42 -5.70 -4.35 -17.74
N LEU A 43 -6.53 -5.03 -16.94
CA LEU A 43 -6.59 -6.50 -16.92
C LEU A 43 -7.00 -7.08 -18.28
N LYS A 44 -7.90 -6.44 -19.01
CA LYS A 44 -8.31 -6.88 -20.37
C LYS A 44 -7.11 -6.89 -21.33
N ILE A 45 -6.22 -5.90 -21.21
CA ILE A 45 -4.99 -5.83 -22.00
C ILE A 45 -4.11 -7.05 -21.70
N VAL A 46 -3.93 -7.38 -20.40
CA VAL A 46 -3.14 -8.54 -19.99
C VAL A 46 -3.77 -9.85 -20.45
N ARG A 47 -5.10 -9.98 -20.39
CA ARG A 47 -5.82 -11.18 -20.88
C ARG A 47 -5.75 -11.33 -22.40
N ALA A 48 -5.53 -10.24 -23.13
CA ALA A 48 -5.30 -10.23 -24.58
C ALA A 48 -3.82 -10.47 -24.94
N GLY A 49 -2.95 -10.81 -23.98
CA GLY A 49 -1.52 -11.05 -24.20
C GLY A 49 -0.64 -9.79 -24.13
N GLY A 50 -1.22 -8.65 -23.82
CA GLY A 50 -0.49 -7.40 -23.58
C GLY A 50 0.19 -7.36 -22.21
N ARG A 51 0.88 -6.27 -21.91
CA ARG A 51 1.61 -6.08 -20.66
C ARG A 51 1.22 -4.76 -20.01
N VAL A 52 1.19 -4.76 -18.69
CA VAL A 52 0.96 -3.58 -17.86
C VAL A 52 2.13 -3.47 -16.88
N GLY A 53 2.66 -2.28 -16.72
CA GLY A 53 3.68 -1.96 -15.73
C GLY A 53 3.12 -1.12 -14.59
N VAL A 54 3.84 -1.11 -13.47
CA VAL A 54 3.60 -0.22 -12.31
C VAL A 54 4.59 0.93 -12.41
N GLY A 55 4.13 2.16 -12.27
CA GLY A 55 4.92 3.36 -12.51
C GLY A 55 5.17 4.23 -11.28
N GLY A 56 4.39 4.12 -10.23
CA GLY A 56 4.60 4.85 -8.97
C GLY A 56 4.84 6.35 -9.14
N HIS A 57 4.24 6.98 -10.17
CA HIS A 57 4.44 8.40 -10.46
C HIS A 57 3.81 9.25 -9.36
N GLY A 58 4.58 9.67 -8.39
CA GLY A 58 4.01 10.50 -7.40
C GLY A 58 4.92 11.12 -6.37
N GLN A 59 4.28 11.93 -5.55
CA GLN A 59 4.89 12.69 -4.48
C GLN A 59 5.15 11.85 -3.22
N LEU A 60 4.54 10.66 -3.13
CA LEU A 60 4.66 9.75 -2.00
C LEU A 60 5.55 8.56 -2.36
N GLN A 61 6.84 8.78 -2.37
CA GLN A 61 7.84 7.77 -2.69
C GLN A 61 7.72 6.54 -1.78
N GLY A 62 7.98 5.37 -2.35
CA GLY A 62 7.90 4.10 -1.65
C GLY A 62 6.47 3.54 -1.58
N ILE A 63 5.58 4.14 -0.82
CA ILE A 63 4.23 3.60 -0.58
C ILE A 63 3.37 3.54 -1.85
N GLN A 64 3.58 4.41 -2.79
CA GLN A 64 2.77 4.52 -4.00
C GLN A 64 2.86 3.28 -4.89
N VAL A 65 4.02 2.66 -5.01
CA VAL A 65 4.18 1.38 -5.72
C VAL A 65 3.30 0.30 -5.10
N HIS A 66 3.22 0.24 -3.78
CA HIS A 66 2.35 -0.71 -3.09
C HIS A 66 0.87 -0.42 -3.35
N TRP A 67 0.46 0.84 -3.37
CA TRP A 67 -0.92 1.22 -3.69
C TRP A 67 -1.31 0.82 -5.10
N GLU A 68 -0.42 0.95 -6.07
CA GLU A 68 -0.67 0.50 -7.44
C GLU A 68 -0.83 -1.03 -7.51
N LEU A 69 0.06 -1.80 -6.86
CA LEU A 69 -0.09 -3.25 -6.76
C LEU A 69 -1.44 -3.64 -6.16
N TRP A 70 -1.84 -2.97 -5.06
CA TRP A 70 -3.14 -3.23 -4.43
C TRP A 70 -4.30 -2.86 -5.33
N GLY A 71 -4.19 -1.74 -6.04
CA GLY A 71 -5.20 -1.29 -6.98
C GLY A 71 -5.37 -2.24 -8.16
N LEU A 72 -4.29 -2.80 -8.70
CA LEU A 72 -4.37 -3.83 -9.74
C LEU A 72 -5.17 -5.05 -9.25
N VAL A 73 -4.88 -5.53 -8.03
CA VAL A 73 -5.62 -6.66 -7.44
C VAL A 73 -7.09 -6.29 -7.18
N MET A 74 -7.39 -5.06 -6.77
CA MET A 74 -8.77 -4.57 -6.66
C MET A 74 -9.52 -4.57 -8.00
N GLY A 75 -8.81 -4.43 -9.11
CA GLY A 75 -9.35 -4.51 -10.47
C GLY A 75 -9.43 -5.92 -11.04
N GLY A 76 -9.07 -6.95 -10.25
CA GLY A 76 -9.21 -8.36 -10.63
C GLY A 76 -7.91 -9.06 -11.06
N PHE A 77 -6.77 -8.41 -11.01
CA PHE A 77 -5.48 -9.09 -11.14
C PHE A 77 -5.27 -10.08 -10.01
N THR A 78 -4.66 -11.21 -10.30
CA THR A 78 -4.10 -12.05 -9.24
C THR A 78 -2.89 -11.34 -8.60
N PRO A 79 -2.55 -11.64 -7.33
CA PRO A 79 -1.34 -11.08 -6.71
C PRO A 79 -0.07 -11.31 -7.52
N LEU A 80 0.06 -12.49 -8.15
CA LEU A 80 1.21 -12.80 -9.01
C LEU A 80 1.27 -11.91 -10.26
N GLU A 81 0.14 -11.66 -10.90
CA GLU A 81 0.06 -10.77 -12.07
C GLU A 81 0.42 -9.34 -11.68
N ALA A 82 -0.06 -8.86 -10.54
CA ALA A 82 0.28 -7.53 -10.01
C ALA A 82 1.79 -7.43 -9.72
N LEU A 83 2.38 -8.44 -9.09
CA LEU A 83 3.83 -8.47 -8.84
C LEU A 83 4.63 -8.50 -10.14
N ARG A 84 4.20 -9.26 -11.15
CA ARG A 84 4.83 -9.23 -12.48
C ARG A 84 4.77 -7.87 -13.15
N ALA A 85 3.66 -7.14 -12.98
CA ALA A 85 3.55 -5.76 -13.47
C ALA A 85 4.58 -4.84 -12.80
N GLY A 86 4.82 -5.01 -11.49
CA GLY A 86 5.80 -4.24 -10.73
C GLY A 86 7.26 -4.70 -10.88
N THR A 87 7.52 -5.79 -11.60
CA THR A 87 8.86 -6.38 -11.74
C THR A 87 9.20 -6.64 -13.21
N LEU A 88 8.95 -7.84 -13.71
CA LEU A 88 9.35 -8.28 -15.05
C LEU A 88 8.77 -7.42 -16.17
N HIS A 89 7.48 -7.09 -16.10
CA HIS A 89 6.85 -6.27 -17.15
C HIS A 89 7.39 -4.83 -17.14
N GLY A 90 7.67 -4.28 -15.95
CA GLY A 90 8.34 -2.99 -15.82
C GLY A 90 9.73 -3.02 -16.46
N ALA A 91 10.56 -4.01 -16.14
CA ALA A 91 11.88 -4.20 -16.72
C ALA A 91 11.83 -4.35 -18.25
N GLN A 92 10.85 -5.08 -18.76
CA GLN A 92 10.62 -5.23 -20.21
C GLN A 92 10.25 -3.89 -20.88
N ALA A 93 9.41 -3.10 -20.24
CA ALA A 93 8.96 -1.81 -20.78
C ALA A 93 10.10 -0.81 -20.94
N ILE A 94 11.09 -0.85 -20.05
CA ILE A 94 12.26 0.05 -20.07
C ILE A 94 13.49 -0.58 -20.74
N GLY A 95 13.37 -1.80 -21.29
CA GLY A 95 14.44 -2.46 -22.06
C GLY A 95 15.49 -3.20 -21.21
N TYR A 96 15.28 -3.39 -19.91
CA TYR A 96 16.24 -4.01 -18.98
C TYR A 96 15.86 -5.45 -18.55
N ALA A 97 15.01 -6.14 -19.30
CA ALA A 97 14.54 -7.48 -18.93
C ALA A 97 15.64 -8.55 -18.91
N GLN A 98 16.77 -8.30 -19.60
CA GLN A 98 17.93 -9.20 -19.55
C GLN A 98 18.67 -9.13 -18.22
N ASP A 99 18.62 -7.96 -17.57
CA ASP A 99 19.41 -7.66 -16.37
C ASP A 99 18.56 -7.64 -15.09
N LEU A 100 17.25 -7.36 -15.21
CA LEU A 100 16.35 -7.06 -14.08
C LEU A 100 14.98 -7.71 -14.24
N GLY A 101 14.19 -7.66 -13.16
CA GLY A 101 12.76 -7.94 -13.15
C GLY A 101 12.36 -9.38 -12.87
N SER A 102 13.31 -10.31 -12.87
CA SER A 102 13.10 -11.72 -12.48
C SER A 102 14.32 -12.25 -11.74
N ILE A 103 14.10 -13.32 -10.96
CA ILE A 103 15.15 -14.01 -10.21
C ILE A 103 15.69 -15.12 -11.11
N GLU A 104 16.78 -14.84 -11.82
CA GLU A 104 17.44 -15.75 -12.73
C GLU A 104 18.96 -15.61 -12.59
N ALA A 105 19.68 -16.71 -12.82
CA ALA A 105 21.15 -16.69 -12.82
C ALA A 105 21.68 -15.73 -13.91
N GLY A 106 22.63 -14.91 -13.55
CA GLY A 106 23.23 -13.91 -14.44
C GLY A 106 22.60 -12.53 -14.41
N LYS A 107 21.44 -12.35 -13.76
CA LYS A 107 20.81 -11.05 -13.56
C LYS A 107 21.37 -10.33 -12.33
N LEU A 108 21.17 -9.02 -12.28
CA LEU A 108 21.52 -8.21 -11.13
C LEU A 108 20.70 -8.63 -9.91
N ALA A 109 21.38 -8.71 -8.77
CA ALA A 109 20.72 -9.05 -7.51
C ALA A 109 20.04 -7.80 -6.92
N ASP A 110 18.94 -7.37 -7.57
CA ASP A 110 18.03 -6.33 -7.10
C ASP A 110 16.73 -7.00 -6.62
N LEU A 111 16.60 -7.20 -5.30
CA LEU A 111 15.56 -8.02 -4.70
C LEU A 111 14.91 -7.29 -3.52
N VAL A 112 13.67 -7.63 -3.25
CA VAL A 112 12.98 -7.27 -2.01
C VAL A 112 12.59 -8.55 -1.28
N VAL A 113 13.04 -8.69 -0.04
CA VAL A 113 12.69 -9.80 0.84
C VAL A 113 11.58 -9.37 1.78
N LEU A 114 10.50 -10.11 1.80
CA LEU A 114 9.29 -9.81 2.58
C LEU A 114 9.15 -10.80 3.74
N ASP A 115 8.68 -10.32 4.90
CA ASP A 115 8.36 -11.16 6.05
C ASP A 115 7.07 -11.96 5.85
N ARG A 116 6.16 -11.50 5.00
CA ARG A 116 4.85 -12.12 4.76
C ARG A 116 4.62 -12.35 3.27
N ASN A 117 3.89 -13.43 2.98
CA ASN A 117 3.62 -13.86 1.61
C ASN A 117 2.67 -12.90 0.86
N PRO A 118 3.13 -12.15 -0.17
CA PRO A 118 2.29 -11.25 -0.95
C PRO A 118 1.32 -11.98 -1.90
N LEU A 119 1.52 -13.28 -2.15
CA LEU A 119 0.60 -14.09 -2.96
C LEU A 119 -0.67 -14.43 -2.20
N GLU A 120 -0.61 -14.53 -0.88
CA GLU A 120 -1.78 -14.72 -0.02
C GLU A 120 -2.57 -13.41 0.17
N ASN A 121 -1.85 -12.31 0.33
CA ASN A 121 -2.42 -10.98 0.45
C ASN A 121 -1.44 -9.95 -0.12
N ILE A 122 -1.82 -9.28 -1.19
CA ILE A 122 -0.96 -8.29 -1.85
C ILE A 122 -0.54 -7.14 -0.91
N ARG A 123 -1.30 -6.86 0.14
CA ARG A 123 -0.91 -5.87 1.16
C ARG A 123 0.34 -6.26 1.94
N ASN A 124 0.72 -7.54 1.93
CA ASN A 124 1.97 -8.02 2.49
C ASN A 124 3.21 -7.51 1.73
N SER A 125 3.03 -6.91 0.55
CA SER A 125 4.11 -6.24 -0.18
C SER A 125 4.84 -5.17 0.65
N THR A 126 4.21 -4.61 1.67
CA THR A 126 4.82 -3.63 2.59
C THR A 126 5.62 -4.25 3.73
N SER A 127 5.60 -5.57 3.91
CA SER A 127 6.35 -6.24 4.99
C SER A 127 7.82 -6.45 4.62
N ILE A 128 8.50 -5.36 4.26
CA ILE A 128 9.88 -5.40 3.76
C ILE A 128 10.83 -5.72 4.91
N ARG A 129 11.54 -6.86 4.79
CA ARG A 129 12.60 -7.27 5.71
C ARG A 129 13.97 -6.77 5.26
N PHE A 130 14.28 -7.02 3.98
CA PHE A 130 15.53 -6.56 3.38
C PHE A 130 15.28 -6.04 1.97
N VAL A 131 16.12 -5.09 1.58
CA VAL A 131 16.29 -4.67 0.19
C VAL A 131 17.69 -5.08 -0.25
N VAL A 132 17.78 -5.79 -1.35
CA VAL A 132 19.07 -6.12 -1.98
C VAL A 132 19.20 -5.23 -3.21
N LYS A 133 20.27 -4.49 -3.27
CA LYS A 133 20.59 -3.62 -4.41
C LYS A 133 22.00 -3.93 -4.91
N ASN A 134 22.09 -4.43 -6.14
CA ASN A 134 23.35 -4.83 -6.75
C ASN A 134 24.18 -5.78 -5.86
N GLY A 135 23.51 -6.71 -5.17
CA GLY A 135 24.12 -7.67 -4.25
C GLY A 135 24.44 -7.14 -2.85
N GLU A 136 24.29 -5.87 -2.57
CA GLU A 136 24.35 -5.33 -1.21
C GLU A 136 23.01 -5.45 -0.51
N VAL A 137 23.01 -5.92 0.74
CA VAL A 137 21.78 -6.13 1.53
C VAL A 137 21.60 -5.01 2.53
N PHE A 138 20.45 -4.38 2.49
CA PHE A 138 20.05 -3.31 3.40
C PHE A 138 18.87 -3.77 4.26
N ASP A 139 18.90 -3.40 5.54
CA ASP A 139 17.77 -3.59 6.44
C ASP A 139 16.58 -2.73 6.01
N GLY A 140 15.38 -3.30 5.96
CA GLY A 140 14.19 -2.63 5.45
C GLY A 140 13.65 -1.51 6.33
N GLU A 141 14.03 -1.49 7.61
CA GLU A 141 13.58 -0.50 8.58
C GLU A 141 14.61 0.61 8.80
N THR A 142 15.88 0.23 9.03
CA THR A 142 16.94 1.18 9.37
C THR A 142 17.69 1.70 8.15
N LEU A 143 17.63 1.00 7.03
CA LEU A 143 18.43 1.23 5.81
C LEU A 143 19.93 1.05 6.02
N ASP A 144 20.34 0.43 7.12
CA ASP A 144 21.73 0.05 7.31
C ASP A 144 22.11 -1.06 6.34
N ARG A 145 23.31 -0.99 5.77
CA ARG A 145 23.84 -2.12 5.01
C ARG A 145 24.29 -3.21 5.98
N VAL A 146 23.69 -4.41 5.82
CA VAL A 146 23.96 -5.56 6.70
C VAL A 146 24.86 -6.61 6.08
N ALA A 147 25.02 -6.59 4.73
CA ALA A 147 25.93 -7.47 4.02
C ALA A 147 26.33 -6.86 2.66
N PRO A 148 27.49 -7.20 2.05
CA PRO A 148 28.51 -8.10 2.60
C PRO A 148 29.32 -7.46 3.73
N VAL A 149 29.39 -6.12 3.78
CA VAL A 149 30.10 -5.38 4.83
C VAL A 149 29.10 -4.51 5.56
N LYS A 150 29.00 -4.67 6.87
CA LYS A 150 28.10 -3.87 7.71
C LYS A 150 28.53 -2.39 7.70
N SER A 151 27.57 -1.52 7.47
CA SER A 151 27.78 -0.07 7.53
C SER A 151 26.45 0.61 7.89
N PRO A 152 26.45 1.51 8.89
CA PRO A 152 25.27 2.30 9.18
C PRO A 152 24.93 3.18 7.97
N ARG A 153 23.64 3.47 7.78
CA ARG A 153 23.23 4.43 6.77
C ARG A 153 23.83 5.82 7.11
N GLY A 154 24.20 6.56 6.07
CA GLY A 154 24.64 7.93 6.25
C GLY A 154 23.47 8.83 6.74
N LYS A 155 23.82 9.95 7.37
CA LYS A 155 22.82 10.95 7.76
C LYS A 155 22.02 11.43 6.54
N GLN A 156 20.72 11.49 6.71
CA GLN A 156 19.80 12.01 5.71
C GLN A 156 19.19 13.31 6.26
N TRP A 157 19.50 14.45 5.69
CA TRP A 157 19.11 15.77 6.19
C TRP A 157 17.58 15.91 6.34
N TRP A 158 16.80 15.21 5.50
CA TRP A 158 15.34 15.22 5.55
C TRP A 158 14.73 14.21 6.54
N TRP A 159 15.54 13.29 7.07
CA TRP A 159 15.09 12.23 7.98
C TRP A 159 15.57 12.44 9.40
N ASP A 160 16.84 12.85 9.52
CA ASP A 160 17.52 12.98 10.82
C ASP A 160 17.33 14.37 11.46
N ALA A 161 16.79 15.33 10.73
CA ALA A 161 16.38 16.60 11.29
C ALA A 161 14.97 16.46 11.89
N ALA A 162 14.81 16.82 13.16
CA ALA A 162 13.48 16.96 13.73
C ALA A 162 12.68 17.95 12.87
N PRO A 163 11.42 17.63 12.50
CA PRO A 163 10.61 18.60 11.77
C PRO A 163 10.55 19.88 12.62
N PRO A 164 10.68 21.08 12.01
CA PRO A 164 10.55 22.32 12.74
C PRO A 164 9.21 22.27 13.48
N SER A 165 9.24 22.50 14.79
CA SER A 165 8.02 22.60 15.60
C SER A 165 7.12 23.61 14.92
N ALA A 166 5.95 23.17 14.47
CA ALA A 166 4.96 24.10 13.92
C ALA A 166 4.74 25.21 14.96
N PRO A 167 4.78 26.49 14.57
CA PRO A 167 4.48 27.55 15.49
C PRO A 167 3.08 27.29 16.06
N VAL A 168 3.00 27.13 17.37
CA VAL A 168 1.72 27.08 18.07
C VAL A 168 1.12 28.47 17.84
N GLY A 169 0.15 28.56 16.95
CA GLY A 169 -0.56 29.78 16.69
C GLY A 169 -1.23 30.30 17.97
N PRO A 170 -1.43 31.62 18.10
CA PRO A 170 -2.04 32.21 19.26
C PRO A 170 -3.49 31.77 19.48
#